data_872867cb8950ea4542e8ddcdf1974225
#
_entry.id   872867cb8950ea4542e8ddcdf1974225
#
_cell.length_a   1.000
_cell.length_b   1.000
_cell.length_c   1.000
_cell.angle_alpha   90.00
_cell.angle_beta   90.00
_cell.angle_gamma   90.00
#
_symmetry.space_group_name_H-M   'P 1'
#
loop_
_entity.id
_entity.type
_entity.pdbx_description
1 polymer ?
#
loop_
_entity_poly.entity_id
_entity_poly.type
_entity_poly.pdbx_seq_one_letter_code
_entity_poly.pdbx_strand_id
1 'polypeptide(L)'
;MLEEKFDLLPLLNYIDPATLSYDGWLSVGMALKHEGYTAADWDKWSQADSRYKKFECFKKWDTFNEEAGTIVTGATITQLAKENGWVSQSGYDSENAHELDWNDTIDRDYRVIDKNWIEGKEIHEPTIWNPVQEIIKYLETLFEASENVGYVTECYPKTDDETGEIVKWLPTKGAYDRTAGQLIEALSKCNGDIGAVLGDYHEEAGAWVRFNPMDGKGAKNENVTDFRYALVESDSMPIDKQNAIYKELELPIAALVHSGNKSLHAIVKVDAGNYDEYRKRVDYLYKVCQKNGIVVDTQNRNPSRLSRMPGFVRNGQKQFLVDTNI
;
A
#
# COMPACT_ATOMS: atom_id res chain seq x y z
N MET A 1 15.11 10.06 -18.48
CA MET A 1 14.48 11.37 -18.27
C MET A 1 14.84 11.76 -16.86
N LEU A 2 15.40 12.94 -16.63
CA LEU A 2 15.63 13.45 -15.28
C LEU A 2 14.23 13.77 -14.72
N GLU A 3 13.83 13.17 -13.63
CA GLU A 3 12.64 13.58 -12.87
C GLU A 3 12.81 15.07 -12.55
N GLU A 4 11.87 15.90 -12.96
CA GLU A 4 11.83 17.30 -12.53
C GLU A 4 11.59 17.30 -11.02
N LYS A 5 12.62 17.61 -10.27
CA LYS A 5 12.54 17.75 -8.81
C LYS A 5 11.54 18.87 -8.51
N PHE A 6 10.54 18.59 -7.68
CA PHE A 6 9.56 19.57 -7.26
C PHE A 6 10.24 20.81 -6.63
N ASP A 7 9.95 21.99 -7.14
CA ASP A 7 10.58 23.24 -6.66
C ASP A 7 9.86 23.76 -5.41
N LEU A 8 10.59 23.82 -4.29
CA LEU A 8 10.07 24.31 -3.02
C LEU A 8 10.09 25.83 -2.86
N LEU A 9 10.85 26.56 -3.70
CA LEU A 9 10.96 28.01 -3.56
C LEU A 9 9.63 28.77 -3.73
N PRO A 10 8.73 28.39 -4.65
CA PRO A 10 7.42 29.01 -4.74
C PRO A 10 6.56 28.86 -3.49
N LEU A 11 6.76 27.77 -2.74
CA LEU A 11 6.01 27.50 -1.51
C LEU A 11 6.37 28.47 -0.39
N LEU A 12 7.61 28.99 -0.38
CA LEU A 12 8.06 29.98 0.60
C LEU A 12 7.27 31.29 0.54
N ASN A 13 6.62 31.59 -0.59
CA ASN A 13 5.75 32.76 -0.71
C ASN A 13 4.47 32.67 0.15
N TYR A 14 4.10 31.46 0.56
CA TYR A 14 2.95 31.21 1.45
C TYR A 14 3.34 31.19 2.92
N ILE A 15 4.64 31.22 3.24
CA ILE A 15 5.16 31.12 4.60
C ILE A 15 5.77 32.47 4.99
N ASP A 16 5.09 33.22 5.86
CA ASP A 16 5.66 34.46 6.40
C ASP A 16 6.69 34.14 7.50
N PRO A 17 8.00 34.40 7.29
CA PRO A 17 9.01 34.11 8.28
C PRO A 17 8.79 34.84 9.61
N ALA A 18 8.09 35.99 9.61
CA ALA A 18 7.79 36.75 10.82
C ALA A 18 6.82 36.03 11.76
N THR A 19 6.00 35.10 11.25
CA THR A 19 5.03 34.32 12.05
C THR A 19 5.63 33.09 12.69
N LEU A 20 6.80 32.67 12.24
CA LEU A 20 7.45 31.47 12.75
C LEU A 20 8.20 31.70 14.07
N SER A 21 8.24 30.66 14.90
CA SER A 21 9.19 30.58 15.98
C SER A 21 10.63 30.47 15.45
N TYR A 22 11.62 30.71 16.31
CA TYR A 22 13.03 30.54 15.91
C TYR A 22 13.34 29.11 15.42
N ASP A 23 12.78 28.10 16.08
CA ASP A 23 12.95 26.69 15.70
C ASP A 23 12.23 26.39 14.37
N GLY A 24 11.06 26.97 14.13
CA GLY A 24 10.36 26.87 12.86
C GLY A 24 11.15 27.47 11.70
N TRP A 25 11.76 28.67 11.93
CA TRP A 25 12.65 29.31 10.96
C TRP A 25 13.92 28.47 10.66
N LEU A 26 14.52 27.85 11.70
CA LEU A 26 15.63 26.91 11.51
C LEU A 26 15.23 25.67 10.72
N SER A 27 14.01 25.13 11.00
CA SER A 27 13.50 23.96 10.29
C SER A 27 13.32 24.22 8.79
N VAL A 28 12.88 25.41 8.38
CA VAL A 28 12.84 25.79 6.96
C VAL A 28 14.24 25.81 6.35
N GLY A 29 15.25 26.36 7.05
CA GLY A 29 16.65 26.35 6.60
C GLY A 29 17.22 24.95 6.44
N MET A 30 16.97 24.06 7.43
CA MET A 30 17.40 22.66 7.38
C MET A 30 16.73 21.90 6.24
N ALA A 31 15.44 22.12 6.03
CA ALA A 31 14.70 21.51 4.93
C ALA A 31 15.26 21.92 3.56
N LEU A 32 15.50 23.22 3.35
CA LEU A 32 16.12 23.73 2.12
C LEU A 32 17.51 23.12 1.89
N LYS A 33 18.33 23.03 2.94
CA LYS A 33 19.66 22.42 2.84
C LYS A 33 19.59 20.95 2.46
N HIS A 34 18.72 20.19 3.11
CA HIS A 34 18.50 18.78 2.83
C HIS A 34 18.07 18.55 1.37
N GLU A 35 17.22 19.43 0.84
CA GLU A 35 16.75 19.35 -0.53
C GLU A 35 17.70 19.96 -1.57
N GLY A 36 18.91 20.37 -1.15
CA GLY A 36 19.98 20.84 -2.03
C GLY A 36 19.83 22.29 -2.52
N TYR A 37 19.02 23.10 -1.86
CA TYR A 37 18.98 24.56 -2.08
C TYR A 37 20.19 25.24 -1.42
N THR A 38 20.27 26.55 -1.54
CA THR A 38 21.40 27.33 -1.06
C THR A 38 21.06 28.18 0.17
N ALA A 39 22.10 28.56 0.95
CA ALA A 39 21.96 29.51 2.04
C ALA A 39 21.39 30.86 1.56
N ALA A 40 21.67 31.24 0.29
CA ALA A 40 21.16 32.48 -0.30
C ALA A 40 19.64 32.43 -0.52
N ASP A 41 19.06 31.27 -0.85
CA ASP A 41 17.63 31.10 -1.00
C ASP A 41 16.91 31.30 0.34
N TRP A 42 17.45 30.69 1.40
CA TRP A 42 16.96 30.87 2.76
C TRP A 42 17.12 32.30 3.27
N ASP A 43 18.27 32.94 3.03
CA ASP A 43 18.55 34.33 3.41
C ASP A 43 17.57 35.28 2.73
N LYS A 44 17.34 35.13 1.41
CA LYS A 44 16.41 35.94 0.65
C LYS A 44 14.97 35.88 1.21
N TRP A 45 14.50 34.69 1.53
CA TRP A 45 13.17 34.51 2.14
C TRP A 45 13.11 35.11 3.55
N SER A 46 14.15 34.94 4.36
CA SER A 46 14.23 35.42 5.73
C SER A 46 14.21 36.97 5.84
N GLN A 47 14.58 37.69 4.78
CA GLN A 47 14.61 39.18 4.76
C GLN A 47 13.22 39.83 4.95
N ALA A 48 12.13 39.08 4.77
CA ALA A 48 10.77 39.58 5.03
C ALA A 48 10.46 39.71 6.53
N ASP A 49 11.25 39.11 7.41
CA ASP A 49 11.07 39.20 8.88
C ASP A 49 11.78 40.46 9.43
N SER A 50 11.09 41.27 10.21
CA SER A 50 11.66 42.45 10.89
C SER A 50 12.80 42.08 11.86
N ARG A 51 12.88 40.85 12.32
CA ARG A 51 13.94 40.29 13.17
C ARG A 51 15.19 39.84 12.38
N TYR A 52 15.15 39.92 11.04
CA TYR A 52 16.24 39.52 10.17
C TYR A 52 17.56 40.19 10.53
N LYS A 53 18.62 39.38 10.60
CA LYS A 53 19.99 39.87 10.78
C LYS A 53 20.87 39.43 9.62
N LYS A 54 21.48 40.41 8.98
CA LYS A 54 22.37 40.16 7.84
C LYS A 54 23.45 39.10 8.18
N PHE A 55 23.63 38.13 7.29
CA PHE A 55 24.57 37.02 7.41
C PHE A 55 24.21 35.95 8.49
N GLU A 56 23.11 36.05 9.21
CA GLU A 56 22.74 35.03 10.20
C GLU A 56 22.42 33.69 9.53
N CYS A 57 21.68 33.69 8.42
CA CYS A 57 21.36 32.49 7.65
C CYS A 57 22.62 31.73 7.23
N PHE A 58 23.62 32.42 6.68
CA PHE A 58 24.88 31.81 6.25
C PHE A 58 25.64 31.17 7.41
N LYS A 59 25.71 31.84 8.56
CA LYS A 59 26.37 31.30 9.77
C LYS A 59 25.66 30.06 10.30
N LYS A 60 24.33 30.05 10.27
CA LYS A 60 23.52 28.91 10.73
C LYS A 60 23.59 27.77 9.74
N TRP A 61 23.58 28.06 8.44
CA TRP A 61 23.67 27.06 7.40
C TRP A 61 24.87 26.13 7.55
N ASP A 62 26.02 26.68 7.92
CA ASP A 62 27.25 25.90 8.14
C ASP A 62 27.16 24.99 9.38
N THR A 63 26.23 25.26 10.30
CA THR A 63 26.04 24.46 11.53
C THR A 63 25.02 23.33 11.36
N PHE A 64 24.29 23.28 10.26
CA PHE A 64 23.32 22.20 10.02
C PHE A 64 24.04 20.91 9.68
N ASN A 65 23.99 19.93 10.58
CA ASN A 65 24.56 18.60 10.43
C ASN A 65 23.46 17.55 10.32
N GLU A 66 23.49 16.73 9.29
CA GLU A 66 22.52 15.64 9.06
C GLU A 66 22.74 14.46 10.04
N GLU A 67 23.88 14.41 10.72
CA GLU A 67 24.24 13.30 11.62
C GLU A 67 23.66 13.41 13.04
N ALA A 68 23.08 14.55 13.42
CA ALA A 68 22.67 14.81 14.80
C ALA A 68 21.17 15.02 14.93
N GLY A 69 20.36 13.97 14.81
CA GLY A 69 18.94 14.04 15.22
C GLY A 69 17.92 13.89 14.09
N THR A 70 16.75 14.46 14.24
CA THR A 70 15.63 14.38 13.31
C THR A 70 15.97 15.06 11.98
N ILE A 71 15.95 14.30 10.89
CA ILE A 71 16.11 14.84 9.53
C ILE A 71 14.87 15.69 9.19
N VAL A 72 15.10 16.97 8.86
CA VAL A 72 14.06 17.90 8.41
C VAL A 72 14.11 17.95 6.88
N THR A 73 13.04 17.54 6.23
CA THR A 73 12.94 17.44 4.77
C THR A 73 12.05 18.51 4.17
N GLY A 74 11.99 18.62 2.84
CA GLY A 74 11.09 19.49 2.11
C GLY A 74 9.61 19.34 2.46
N ALA A 75 9.21 18.22 3.04
CA ALA A 75 7.85 18.00 3.55
C ALA A 75 7.46 19.04 4.61
N THR A 76 8.40 19.53 5.43
CA THR A 76 8.16 20.60 6.41
C THR A 76 7.74 21.90 5.73
N ILE A 77 8.41 22.28 4.63
CA ILE A 77 8.07 23.48 3.85
C ILE A 77 6.69 23.33 3.21
N THR A 78 6.42 22.17 2.63
CA THR A 78 5.14 21.85 2.00
C THR A 78 4.00 21.92 3.02
N GLN A 79 4.21 21.40 4.23
CA GLN A 79 3.23 21.45 5.31
C GLN A 79 2.96 22.90 5.76
N LEU A 80 4.01 23.68 6.03
CA LEU A 80 3.87 25.09 6.41
C LEU A 80 3.16 25.91 5.33
N ALA A 81 3.44 25.67 4.06
CA ALA A 81 2.78 26.34 2.95
C ALA A 81 1.28 25.96 2.89
N LYS A 82 0.94 24.70 3.04
CA LYS A 82 -0.46 24.21 3.10
C LYS A 82 -1.22 24.84 4.28
N GLU A 83 -0.61 24.96 5.44
CA GLU A 83 -1.18 25.62 6.62
C GLU A 83 -1.50 27.09 6.38
N ASN A 84 -0.80 27.72 5.44
CA ASN A 84 -0.99 29.12 5.04
C ASN A 84 -1.73 29.27 3.69
N GLY A 85 -2.48 28.25 3.27
CA GLY A 85 -3.41 28.34 2.14
C GLY A 85 -2.82 28.01 0.78
N TRP A 86 -1.61 27.46 0.71
CA TRP A 86 -1.13 26.88 -0.53
C TRP A 86 -1.91 25.61 -0.87
N VAL A 87 -2.45 25.57 -2.07
CA VAL A 87 -3.10 24.37 -2.65
C VAL A 87 -2.23 23.88 -3.78
N SER A 88 -1.87 22.60 -3.77
CA SER A 88 -1.14 21.99 -4.88
C SER A 88 -1.91 22.23 -6.19
N GLN A 89 -1.24 22.84 -7.18
CA GLN A 89 -1.78 22.96 -8.53
C GLN A 89 -1.57 21.70 -9.38
N SER A 90 -1.29 20.55 -8.77
CA SER A 90 -1.48 19.29 -9.46
C SER A 90 -2.97 19.21 -9.79
N GLY A 91 -3.29 19.66 -10.99
CA GLY A 91 -4.65 19.63 -11.50
C GLY A 91 -5.19 18.22 -11.29
N TYR A 92 -6.41 18.17 -10.83
CA TYR A 92 -7.26 17.00 -10.98
C TYR A 92 -7.33 16.71 -12.49
N ASP A 93 -6.36 15.96 -12.99
CA ASP A 93 -6.50 15.27 -14.26
C ASP A 93 -7.46 14.13 -13.96
N SER A 94 -8.69 14.30 -14.42
CA SER A 94 -9.81 13.36 -14.27
C SER A 94 -9.55 11.98 -14.93
N GLU A 95 -8.37 11.73 -15.46
CA GLU A 95 -7.96 10.45 -16.02
C GLU A 95 -7.18 9.56 -15.02
N ASN A 96 -6.72 10.09 -13.87
CA ASN A 96 -6.02 9.34 -12.81
C ASN A 96 -6.74 9.39 -11.45
N ALA A 97 -8.07 9.34 -11.46
CA ALA A 97 -8.91 9.43 -10.26
C ALA A 97 -8.75 8.26 -9.24
N HIS A 98 -7.77 7.39 -9.42
CA HIS A 98 -7.56 6.19 -8.60
C HIS A 98 -6.16 6.10 -7.95
N GLU A 99 -5.38 7.16 -7.93
CA GLU A 99 -4.13 7.19 -7.18
C GLU A 99 -4.30 7.90 -5.83
N LEU A 100 -3.92 7.20 -4.74
CA LEU A 100 -3.81 7.83 -3.42
C LEU A 100 -2.62 8.79 -3.42
N ASP A 101 -2.82 10.03 -2.96
CA ASP A 101 -1.70 10.96 -2.76
C ASP A 101 -0.88 10.53 -1.54
N TRP A 102 0.21 9.78 -1.80
CA TRP A 102 1.11 9.26 -0.77
C TRP A 102 1.88 10.32 0.01
N ASN A 103 1.87 11.56 -0.48
CA ASN A 103 2.53 12.71 0.15
C ASN A 103 1.57 13.55 0.99
N ASP A 104 0.28 13.25 0.96
CA ASP A 104 -0.70 13.98 1.73
C ASP A 104 -0.56 13.68 3.23
N THR A 105 -0.72 14.74 4.04
CA THR A 105 -0.72 14.57 5.49
C THR A 105 -2.11 14.13 5.94
N ILE A 106 -2.19 12.93 6.48
CA ILE A 106 -3.41 12.27 6.97
C ILE A 106 -4.24 13.13 7.96
N ASP A 107 -3.77 14.30 8.35
CA ASP A 107 -4.31 14.97 9.53
C ASP A 107 -5.52 15.88 9.30
N ARG A 108 -5.87 16.30 8.08
CA ARG A 108 -6.94 17.31 7.92
C ARG A 108 -8.10 16.94 7.01
N ASP A 109 -7.91 16.23 5.90
CA ASP A 109 -8.93 16.12 4.85
C ASP A 109 -9.50 14.71 4.62
N TYR A 110 -9.08 13.72 5.40
CA TYR A 110 -9.70 12.41 5.30
C TYR A 110 -11.09 12.40 5.91
N ARG A 111 -12.06 12.10 5.07
CA ARG A 111 -13.43 11.82 5.47
C ARG A 111 -13.41 10.68 6.49
N VAL A 112 -13.75 11.01 7.74
CA VAL A 112 -13.93 9.97 8.76
C VAL A 112 -15.25 9.29 8.47
N ILE A 113 -15.18 8.04 8.02
CA ILE A 113 -16.37 7.22 7.83
C ILE A 113 -16.80 6.72 9.20
N ASP A 114 -18.02 7.05 9.60
CA ASP A 114 -18.59 6.43 10.79
C ASP A 114 -19.05 5.00 10.46
N LYS A 115 -18.25 4.02 10.89
CA LYS A 115 -18.51 2.60 10.69
C LYS A 115 -19.86 2.11 11.25
N ASN A 116 -20.47 2.87 12.17
CA ASN A 116 -21.77 2.51 12.75
C ASN A 116 -22.92 2.94 11.85
N TRP A 117 -22.72 3.99 11.05
CA TRP A 117 -23.72 4.58 10.17
C TRP A 117 -23.57 4.18 8.69
N ILE A 118 -22.39 3.67 8.31
CA ILE A 118 -22.22 3.23 6.93
C ILE A 118 -23.14 2.05 6.64
N GLU A 119 -23.93 2.17 5.58
CA GLU A 119 -24.75 1.07 5.08
C GLU A 119 -23.85 0.01 4.44
N GLY A 120 -24.01 -1.26 4.87
CA GLY A 120 -23.22 -2.37 4.33
C GLY A 120 -23.55 -2.61 2.85
N LYS A 121 -22.54 -2.93 2.07
CA LYS A 121 -22.69 -3.35 0.66
C LYS A 121 -22.45 -4.85 0.58
N GLU A 122 -23.56 -5.59 0.45
CA GLU A 122 -23.54 -7.06 0.42
C GLU A 122 -22.73 -7.60 -0.76
N ILE A 123 -22.03 -8.71 -0.51
CA ILE A 123 -21.32 -9.47 -1.53
C ILE A 123 -21.99 -10.82 -1.66
N HIS A 124 -22.44 -11.13 -2.86
CA HIS A 124 -23.06 -12.42 -3.16
C HIS A 124 -22.05 -13.40 -3.71
N GLU A 125 -22.09 -14.61 -3.20
CA GLU A 125 -21.31 -15.72 -3.77
C GLU A 125 -21.77 -15.98 -5.21
N PRO A 126 -20.82 -16.16 -6.16
CA PRO A 126 -21.20 -16.38 -7.56
C PRO A 126 -21.99 -17.67 -7.73
N THR A 127 -23.16 -17.57 -8.39
CA THR A 127 -24.01 -18.72 -8.72
C THR A 127 -23.40 -19.61 -9.80
N ILE A 128 -22.68 -19.01 -10.75
CA ILE A 128 -21.86 -19.68 -11.75
C ILE A 128 -20.40 -19.40 -11.38
N TRP A 129 -19.68 -20.44 -11.01
CA TRP A 129 -18.29 -20.29 -10.55
C TRP A 129 -17.37 -21.18 -11.37
N ASN A 130 -16.37 -20.59 -11.98
CA ASN A 130 -15.33 -21.28 -12.72
C ASN A 130 -13.96 -21.03 -12.09
N PRO A 131 -13.45 -21.95 -11.27
CA PRO A 131 -12.17 -21.83 -10.58
C PRO A 131 -11.00 -21.44 -11.49
N VAL A 132 -10.90 -22.07 -12.65
CA VAL A 132 -9.83 -21.80 -13.62
C VAL A 132 -9.87 -20.36 -14.11
N GLN A 133 -11.05 -19.86 -14.50
CA GLN A 133 -11.19 -18.50 -14.98
C GLN A 133 -10.96 -17.44 -13.89
N GLU A 134 -11.34 -17.75 -12.65
CA GLU A 134 -11.05 -16.90 -11.49
C GLU A 134 -9.54 -16.72 -11.28
N ILE A 135 -8.79 -17.83 -11.33
CA ILE A 135 -7.34 -17.81 -11.17
C ILE A 135 -6.68 -17.08 -12.35
N ILE A 136 -7.07 -17.39 -13.58
CA ILE A 136 -6.54 -16.73 -14.78
C ILE A 136 -6.76 -15.21 -14.70
N LYS A 137 -7.99 -14.78 -14.43
CA LYS A 137 -8.33 -13.35 -14.31
C LYS A 137 -7.52 -12.65 -13.22
N TYR A 138 -7.33 -13.30 -12.08
CA TYR A 138 -6.50 -12.77 -11.00
C TYR A 138 -5.04 -12.60 -11.42
N LEU A 139 -4.47 -13.62 -12.10
CA LEU A 139 -3.08 -13.57 -12.58
C LEU A 139 -2.89 -12.48 -13.64
N GLU A 140 -3.80 -12.39 -14.62
CA GLU A 140 -3.77 -11.35 -15.67
C GLU A 140 -3.93 -9.94 -15.11
N THR A 141 -4.62 -9.79 -13.98
CA THR A 141 -4.81 -8.49 -13.32
C THR A 141 -3.56 -8.00 -12.61
N LEU A 142 -2.80 -8.90 -11.98
CA LEU A 142 -1.70 -8.51 -11.08
C LEU A 142 -0.31 -8.68 -11.67
N PHE A 143 -0.15 -9.50 -12.72
CA PHE A 143 1.17 -9.89 -13.22
C PHE A 143 1.31 -9.72 -14.72
N GLU A 144 2.51 -9.35 -15.13
CA GLU A 144 2.93 -9.51 -16.52
C GLU A 144 3.25 -10.99 -16.82
N ALA A 145 3.08 -11.41 -18.08
CA ALA A 145 3.24 -12.81 -18.46
C ALA A 145 4.63 -13.41 -18.14
N SER A 146 5.67 -12.57 -18.09
CA SER A 146 7.05 -12.97 -17.81
C SER A 146 7.41 -13.02 -16.32
N GLU A 147 6.54 -12.54 -15.44
CA GLU A 147 6.81 -12.43 -14.01
C GLU A 147 6.51 -13.74 -13.27
N ASN A 148 7.41 -14.11 -12.34
CA ASN A 148 7.19 -15.29 -11.51
C ASN A 148 6.17 -15.02 -10.41
N VAL A 149 5.28 -15.96 -10.22
CA VAL A 149 4.20 -15.94 -9.23
C VAL A 149 4.53 -16.86 -8.06
N GLY A 150 4.48 -16.32 -6.85
CA GLY A 150 4.57 -17.15 -5.65
C GLY A 150 3.19 -17.63 -5.22
N TYR A 151 2.95 -18.94 -5.13
CA TYR A 151 1.68 -19.49 -4.68
C TYR A 151 1.88 -20.70 -3.74
N VAL A 152 0.87 -21.03 -2.95
CA VAL A 152 0.92 -22.10 -1.95
C VAL A 152 -0.40 -22.85 -1.93
N THR A 153 -0.35 -24.13 -2.22
CA THR A 153 -1.46 -25.08 -2.06
C THR A 153 -1.19 -26.04 -0.91
N GLU A 154 0.07 -26.36 -0.64
CA GLU A 154 0.47 -27.21 0.45
C GLU A 154 0.41 -26.50 1.80
N CYS A 155 -0.06 -27.21 2.83
CA CYS A 155 -0.15 -26.69 4.19
C CYS A 155 0.15 -27.79 5.21
N TYR A 156 0.37 -27.37 6.45
CA TYR A 156 0.53 -28.29 7.59
C TYR A 156 -0.35 -27.82 8.76
N PRO A 157 -0.84 -28.78 9.58
CA PRO A 157 -1.67 -28.43 10.71
C PRO A 157 -0.82 -27.80 11.82
N LYS A 158 -1.34 -26.75 12.44
CA LYS A 158 -0.90 -26.27 13.74
C LYS A 158 -1.84 -26.84 14.79
N THR A 159 -1.30 -27.67 15.67
CA THR A 159 -2.03 -28.27 16.80
C THR A 159 -1.90 -27.42 18.06
N ASP A 160 -2.89 -27.53 18.91
CA ASP A 160 -2.82 -27.07 20.30
C ASP A 160 -1.91 -28.02 21.09
N ASP A 161 -0.99 -27.47 21.88
CA ASP A 161 0.02 -28.26 22.62
C ASP A 161 -0.58 -29.07 23.78
N GLU A 162 -1.77 -28.69 24.30
CA GLU A 162 -2.42 -29.35 25.42
C GLU A 162 -3.44 -30.41 24.95
N THR A 163 -4.22 -30.08 23.93
CA THR A 163 -5.32 -30.92 23.44
C THR A 163 -4.94 -31.81 22.28
N GLY A 164 -3.89 -31.46 21.52
CA GLY A 164 -3.51 -32.11 20.27
C GLY A 164 -4.47 -31.83 19.11
N GLU A 165 -5.49 -31.02 19.29
CA GLU A 165 -6.45 -30.66 18.24
C GLU A 165 -5.85 -29.69 17.23
N ILE A 166 -6.29 -29.79 15.97
CA ILE A 166 -5.87 -28.86 14.92
C ILE A 166 -6.54 -27.50 15.15
N VAL A 167 -5.74 -26.48 15.45
CA VAL A 167 -6.22 -25.10 15.65
C VAL A 167 -6.34 -24.36 14.32
N LYS A 168 -5.41 -24.56 13.41
CA LYS A 168 -5.39 -23.97 12.07
C LYS A 168 -4.41 -24.65 11.13
N TRP A 169 -4.62 -24.42 9.84
CA TRP A 169 -3.69 -24.83 8.79
C TRP A 169 -2.74 -23.66 8.45
N LEU A 170 -1.45 -23.96 8.32
CA LEU A 170 -0.42 -22.99 7.97
C LEU A 170 0.16 -23.31 6.59
N PRO A 171 0.36 -22.29 5.73
CA PRO A 171 0.97 -22.50 4.42
C PRO A 171 2.45 -22.87 4.54
N THR A 172 2.93 -23.70 3.62
CA THR A 172 4.36 -23.95 3.39
C THR A 172 5.02 -22.74 2.70
N LYS A 173 6.25 -22.89 2.20
CA LYS A 173 6.89 -21.86 1.36
C LYS A 173 6.22 -21.74 -0.01
N GLY A 174 5.62 -22.81 -0.51
CA GLY A 174 4.99 -22.89 -1.81
C GLY A 174 5.98 -22.90 -2.98
N ALA A 175 5.44 -22.73 -4.18
CA ALA A 175 6.17 -22.60 -5.45
C ALA A 175 6.31 -21.12 -5.83
N TYR A 176 7.38 -20.76 -6.55
CA TYR A 176 7.69 -19.38 -6.96
C TYR A 176 8.55 -19.31 -8.24
N ASP A 177 8.68 -20.40 -8.96
CA ASP A 177 9.59 -20.59 -10.10
C ASP A 177 8.88 -20.62 -11.46
N ARG A 178 7.56 -20.42 -11.48
CA ARG A 178 6.75 -20.38 -12.70
C ARG A 178 6.24 -18.99 -12.97
N THR A 179 6.28 -18.58 -14.26
CA THR A 179 5.75 -17.29 -14.66
C THR A 179 4.22 -17.29 -14.76
N ALA A 180 3.60 -16.09 -14.68
CA ALA A 180 2.16 -15.94 -14.85
C ALA A 180 1.69 -16.50 -16.20
N GLY A 181 2.43 -16.23 -17.29
CA GLY A 181 2.13 -16.77 -18.61
C GLY A 181 2.16 -18.29 -18.66
N GLN A 182 3.15 -18.94 -18.03
CA GLN A 182 3.22 -20.40 -17.94
C GLN A 182 2.05 -20.99 -17.12
N LEU A 183 1.66 -20.33 -16.04
CA LEU A 183 0.53 -20.76 -15.23
C LEU A 183 -0.78 -20.61 -15.99
N ILE A 184 -1.02 -19.48 -16.66
CA ILE A 184 -2.22 -19.19 -17.46
C ILE A 184 -2.33 -20.21 -18.61
N GLU A 185 -1.22 -20.48 -19.32
CA GLU A 185 -1.21 -21.45 -20.40
C GLU A 185 -1.58 -22.87 -19.90
N ALA A 186 -0.98 -23.30 -18.76
CA ALA A 186 -1.27 -24.62 -18.17
C ALA A 186 -2.72 -24.71 -17.68
N LEU A 187 -3.23 -23.66 -17.00
CA LEU A 187 -4.60 -23.59 -16.52
C LEU A 187 -5.61 -23.62 -17.66
N SER A 188 -5.33 -22.94 -18.77
CA SER A 188 -6.19 -22.95 -19.96
C SER A 188 -6.34 -24.34 -20.58
N LYS A 189 -5.38 -25.24 -20.36
CA LYS A 189 -5.33 -26.60 -20.90
C LYS A 189 -5.73 -27.69 -19.91
N CYS A 190 -5.94 -27.36 -18.62
CA CYS A 190 -6.14 -28.35 -17.56
C CYS A 190 -7.54 -28.99 -17.52
N ASN A 191 -8.47 -28.56 -18.37
CA ASN A 191 -9.85 -29.07 -18.41
C ASN A 191 -10.56 -29.02 -17.03
N GLY A 192 -10.26 -28.02 -16.21
CA GLY A 192 -10.83 -27.86 -14.87
C GLY A 192 -10.04 -28.50 -13.73
N ASP A 193 -9.03 -29.31 -14.04
CA ASP A 193 -8.14 -29.92 -13.04
C ASP A 193 -7.03 -28.94 -12.62
N ILE A 194 -7.35 -28.05 -11.69
CA ILE A 194 -6.40 -27.06 -11.15
C ILE A 194 -5.28 -27.73 -10.35
N GLY A 195 -5.55 -28.89 -9.74
CA GLY A 195 -4.57 -29.66 -8.98
C GLY A 195 -3.40 -30.16 -9.85
N ALA A 196 -3.69 -30.58 -11.09
CA ALA A 196 -2.66 -30.95 -12.05
C ALA A 196 -1.68 -29.81 -12.40
N VAL A 197 -2.09 -28.53 -12.21
CA VAL A 197 -1.28 -27.35 -12.50
C VAL A 197 -0.61 -26.78 -11.27
N LEU A 198 -1.36 -26.59 -10.19
CA LEU A 198 -0.92 -25.88 -8.99
C LEU A 198 -0.55 -26.82 -7.83
N GLY A 199 -0.83 -28.09 -7.96
CA GLY A 199 -0.71 -29.09 -6.90
C GLY A 199 -2.02 -29.25 -6.11
N ASP A 200 -2.12 -30.38 -5.41
CA ASP A 200 -3.26 -30.66 -4.54
C ASP A 200 -3.28 -29.68 -3.36
N TYR A 201 -4.48 -29.38 -2.88
CA TYR A 201 -4.67 -28.51 -1.73
C TYR A 201 -5.59 -29.14 -0.68
N HIS A 202 -5.50 -28.64 0.54
CA HIS A 202 -6.35 -29.08 1.63
C HIS A 202 -7.62 -28.23 1.68
N GLU A 203 -8.80 -28.84 1.55
CA GLU A 203 -10.08 -28.12 1.48
C GLU A 203 -10.43 -27.30 2.73
N GLU A 204 -9.90 -27.66 3.90
CA GLU A 204 -10.06 -26.83 5.10
C GLU A 204 -9.17 -25.59 5.08
N ALA A 205 -8.07 -25.64 4.33
CA ALA A 205 -7.06 -24.58 4.28
C ALA A 205 -7.26 -23.61 3.13
N GLY A 206 -7.71 -24.10 1.97
CA GLY A 206 -7.72 -23.36 0.70
C GLY A 206 -6.31 -23.13 0.17
N ALA A 207 -6.14 -22.12 -0.67
CA ALA A 207 -4.86 -21.76 -1.27
C ALA A 207 -4.50 -20.29 -1.05
N TRP A 208 -3.22 -19.99 -1.27
CA TRP A 208 -2.65 -18.65 -1.11
C TRP A 208 -1.79 -18.28 -2.31
N VAL A 209 -1.64 -16.96 -2.51
CA VAL A 209 -0.81 -16.37 -3.56
C VAL A 209 -0.10 -15.12 -3.02
N ARG A 210 1.14 -14.88 -3.46
CA ARG A 210 1.82 -13.59 -3.28
C ARG A 210 1.36 -12.66 -4.38
N PHE A 211 0.94 -11.48 -4.01
CA PHE A 211 0.35 -10.51 -4.94
C PHE A 211 1.38 -9.61 -5.64
N ASN A 212 2.65 -9.68 -5.25
CA ASN A 212 3.75 -9.02 -5.95
C ASN A 212 4.64 -10.07 -6.64
N PRO A 213 5.28 -9.72 -7.78
CA PRO A 213 6.12 -10.65 -8.54
C PRO A 213 7.39 -11.04 -7.77
N MET A 214 7.87 -12.26 -8.03
CA MET A 214 9.01 -12.87 -7.38
C MET A 214 10.17 -13.08 -8.36
N ASP A 215 11.40 -13.23 -7.84
CA ASP A 215 12.61 -13.49 -8.65
C ASP A 215 12.80 -14.97 -9.05
N GLY A 216 11.89 -15.85 -8.67
CA GLY A 216 11.99 -17.29 -8.92
C GLY A 216 12.99 -18.03 -8.03
N LYS A 217 13.62 -17.39 -7.06
CA LYS A 217 14.68 -17.98 -6.22
C LYS A 217 14.24 -18.21 -4.78
N GLY A 218 13.19 -17.54 -4.35
CA GLY A 218 12.73 -17.64 -2.96
C GLY A 218 11.37 -17.00 -2.73
N ALA A 219 10.98 -16.95 -1.46
CA ALA A 219 9.64 -16.53 -1.02
C ALA A 219 9.68 -15.42 0.04
N LYS A 220 10.82 -14.74 0.22
CA LYS A 220 11.01 -13.67 1.19
C LYS A 220 10.87 -12.30 0.55
N ASN A 221 10.90 -11.22 1.36
CA ASN A 221 10.83 -9.84 0.87
C ASN A 221 11.96 -9.51 -0.12
N GLU A 222 13.16 -10.05 0.09
CA GLU A 222 14.32 -9.89 -0.79
C GLU A 222 14.14 -10.52 -2.19
N ASN A 223 13.17 -11.41 -2.34
CA ASN A 223 12.86 -12.07 -3.60
C ASN A 223 11.71 -11.38 -4.36
N VAL A 224 11.14 -10.31 -3.82
CA VAL A 224 10.14 -9.49 -4.51
C VAL A 224 10.86 -8.57 -5.50
N THR A 225 10.44 -8.60 -6.75
CA THR A 225 11.10 -7.85 -7.83
C THR A 225 10.44 -6.51 -8.12
N ASP A 226 9.17 -6.34 -7.73
CA ASP A 226 8.42 -5.11 -7.91
C ASP A 226 7.42 -4.91 -6.77
N PHE A 227 7.26 -3.68 -6.31
CA PHE A 227 6.51 -3.32 -5.09
C PHE A 227 5.18 -2.63 -5.45
N ARG A 228 4.37 -3.27 -6.30
CA ARG A 228 3.14 -2.69 -6.85
C ARG A 228 1.95 -2.69 -5.91
N TYR A 229 1.84 -3.68 -5.05
CA TYR A 229 0.60 -3.94 -4.30
C TYR A 229 0.83 -4.15 -2.81
N ALA A 230 -0.17 -3.75 -2.02
CA ALA A 230 -0.29 -4.04 -0.59
C ALA A 230 -1.61 -4.75 -0.29
N LEU A 231 -1.63 -5.56 0.77
CA LEU A 231 -2.83 -6.24 1.24
C LEU A 231 -3.51 -5.44 2.36
N VAL A 232 -4.79 -5.12 2.17
CA VAL A 232 -5.68 -4.63 3.23
C VAL A 232 -6.71 -5.70 3.52
N GLU A 233 -6.79 -6.14 4.77
CA GLU A 233 -7.79 -7.08 5.26
C GLU A 233 -8.16 -6.79 6.72
N SER A 234 -9.34 -7.23 7.15
CA SER A 234 -9.82 -7.12 8.52
C SER A 234 -10.63 -8.35 8.89
N ASP A 235 -10.24 -9.03 9.97
CA ASP A 235 -10.97 -10.18 10.51
C ASP A 235 -12.04 -9.79 11.55
N SER A 236 -12.10 -8.52 11.93
CA SER A 236 -12.95 -8.03 13.03
C SER A 236 -14.19 -7.27 12.58
N MET A 237 -14.33 -7.00 11.29
CA MET A 237 -15.44 -6.24 10.71
C MET A 237 -16.28 -7.11 9.78
N PRO A 238 -17.63 -7.00 9.77
CA PRO A 238 -18.49 -7.67 8.78
C PRO A 238 -18.08 -7.36 7.34
N ILE A 239 -18.17 -8.35 6.46
CA ILE A 239 -17.72 -8.27 5.06
C ILE A 239 -18.43 -7.18 4.27
N ASP A 240 -19.75 -7.03 4.45
CA ASP A 240 -20.56 -5.98 3.83
C ASP A 240 -20.07 -4.58 4.19
N LYS A 241 -19.66 -4.38 5.44
CA LYS A 241 -19.07 -3.11 5.90
C LYS A 241 -17.65 -2.90 5.39
N GLN A 242 -16.83 -3.96 5.33
CA GLN A 242 -15.51 -3.87 4.68
C GLN A 242 -15.68 -3.39 3.23
N ASN A 243 -16.57 -4.02 2.46
CA ASN A 243 -16.86 -3.66 1.08
C ASN A 243 -17.34 -2.22 0.93
N ALA A 244 -18.25 -1.78 1.81
CA ALA A 244 -18.78 -0.42 1.79
C ALA A 244 -17.68 0.61 2.04
N ILE A 245 -16.80 0.38 3.03
CA ILE A 245 -15.71 1.30 3.38
C ILE A 245 -14.66 1.35 2.27
N TYR A 246 -14.27 0.21 1.68
CA TYR A 246 -13.31 0.19 0.57
C TYR A 246 -13.80 1.03 -0.61
N LYS A 247 -15.09 0.94 -0.95
CA LYS A 247 -15.71 1.74 -2.01
C LYS A 247 -15.84 3.22 -1.66
N GLU A 248 -16.16 3.54 -0.41
CA GLU A 248 -16.30 4.93 0.04
C GLU A 248 -14.94 5.64 0.15
N LEU A 249 -13.88 4.90 0.45
CA LEU A 249 -12.50 5.41 0.46
C LEU A 249 -11.90 5.53 -0.94
N GLU A 250 -12.59 5.00 -1.97
CA GLU A 250 -12.08 4.96 -3.34
C GLU A 250 -10.65 4.38 -3.42
N LEU A 251 -10.40 3.31 -2.62
CA LEU A 251 -9.08 2.69 -2.64
C LEU A 251 -8.78 2.13 -4.04
N PRO A 252 -7.58 2.35 -4.59
CA PRO A 252 -7.20 1.83 -5.91
C PRO A 252 -6.96 0.31 -5.85
N ILE A 253 -8.05 -0.44 -5.76
CA ILE A 253 -8.02 -1.90 -5.60
C ILE A 253 -7.83 -2.56 -6.96
N ALA A 254 -6.70 -3.25 -7.15
CA ALA A 254 -6.45 -4.05 -8.34
C ALA A 254 -7.28 -5.35 -8.34
N ALA A 255 -7.36 -6.03 -7.20
CA ALA A 255 -8.16 -7.24 -7.05
C ALA A 255 -8.80 -7.30 -5.65
N LEU A 256 -10.09 -7.60 -5.59
CA LEU A 256 -10.82 -7.83 -4.36
C LEU A 256 -11.25 -9.29 -4.27
N VAL A 257 -10.78 -10.02 -3.27
CA VAL A 257 -10.99 -11.46 -3.12
C VAL A 257 -11.74 -11.76 -1.83
N HIS A 258 -12.83 -12.53 -1.92
CA HIS A 258 -13.47 -13.12 -0.75
C HIS A 258 -12.61 -14.28 -0.22
N SER A 259 -12.23 -14.23 1.05
CA SER A 259 -11.24 -15.16 1.64
C SER A 259 -11.77 -16.58 1.93
N GLY A 260 -13.04 -16.85 1.61
CA GLY A 260 -13.71 -18.09 2.02
C GLY A 260 -13.98 -18.15 3.53
N ASN A 261 -14.01 -17.00 4.24
CA ASN A 261 -14.32 -16.93 5.65
C ASN A 261 -14.82 -15.49 6.01
N LYS A 262 -14.10 -14.77 6.85
CA LYS A 262 -14.57 -13.53 7.53
C LYS A 262 -14.08 -12.24 6.88
N SER A 263 -13.18 -12.30 5.92
CA SER A 263 -12.52 -11.11 5.40
C SER A 263 -12.54 -11.01 3.88
N LEU A 264 -12.45 -9.76 3.42
CA LEU A 264 -12.08 -9.41 2.06
C LEU A 264 -10.59 -9.11 2.01
N HIS A 265 -9.92 -9.65 1.03
CA HIS A 265 -8.53 -9.33 0.73
C HIS A 265 -8.52 -8.31 -0.40
N ALA A 266 -8.34 -7.04 -0.06
CA ALA A 266 -8.17 -5.97 -1.03
C ALA A 266 -6.67 -5.83 -1.38
N ILE A 267 -6.34 -6.10 -2.63
CA ILE A 267 -5.01 -5.91 -3.19
C ILE A 267 -4.94 -4.50 -3.76
N VAL A 268 -4.37 -3.59 -3.00
CA VAL A 268 -4.36 -2.14 -3.27
C VAL A 268 -3.08 -1.74 -3.98
N LYS A 269 -3.18 -0.93 -5.04
CA LYS A 269 -2.03 -0.38 -5.77
C LYS A 269 -1.27 0.61 -4.88
N VAL A 270 0.03 0.42 -4.77
CA VAL A 270 0.94 1.31 -4.04
C VAL A 270 2.13 1.77 -4.89
N ASP A 271 2.47 1.04 -5.95
CA ASP A 271 3.43 1.36 -7.01
C ASP A 271 4.74 2.02 -6.51
N ALA A 272 5.36 1.42 -5.50
CA ALA A 272 6.56 1.95 -4.88
C ALA A 272 7.83 1.55 -5.65
N GLY A 273 8.75 2.49 -5.82
CA GLY A 273 10.00 2.26 -6.55
C GLY A 273 11.06 1.43 -5.80
N ASN A 274 10.89 1.25 -4.47
CA ASN A 274 11.80 0.46 -3.64
C ASN A 274 11.13 0.02 -2.32
N TYR A 275 11.83 -0.82 -1.54
CA TYR A 275 11.29 -1.38 -0.30
C TYR A 275 10.98 -0.33 0.77
N ASP A 276 11.81 0.70 0.92
CA ASP A 276 11.62 1.74 1.95
C ASP A 276 10.40 2.61 1.61
N GLU A 277 10.23 2.95 0.34
CA GLU A 277 9.05 3.64 -0.15
C GLU A 277 7.79 2.78 0.00
N TYR A 278 7.87 1.49 -0.35
CA TYR A 278 6.79 0.54 -0.11
C TYR A 278 6.33 0.55 1.34
N ARG A 279 7.26 0.49 2.29
CA ARG A 279 6.93 0.52 3.73
C ARG A 279 6.22 1.82 4.12
N LYS A 280 6.66 2.96 3.61
CA LYS A 280 6.03 4.27 3.88
C LYS A 280 4.60 4.31 3.32
N ARG A 281 4.39 3.88 2.07
CA ARG A 281 3.08 3.86 1.41
C ARG A 281 2.11 2.91 2.10
N VAL A 282 2.57 1.72 2.49
CA VAL A 282 1.74 0.76 3.24
C VAL A 282 1.37 1.31 4.63
N ASP A 283 2.30 1.96 5.33
CA ASP A 283 2.02 2.58 6.62
C ASP A 283 1.00 3.72 6.51
N TYR A 284 1.08 4.51 5.45
CA TYR A 284 0.10 5.52 5.10
C TYR A 284 -1.28 4.90 4.84
N LEU A 285 -1.36 3.94 3.92
CA LEU A 285 -2.59 3.22 3.59
C LEU A 285 -3.28 2.63 4.84
N TYR A 286 -2.50 2.02 5.72
CA TYR A 286 -3.03 1.44 6.95
C TYR A 286 -3.56 2.50 7.92
N LYS A 287 -2.91 3.65 8.03
CA LYS A 287 -3.40 4.77 8.82
C LYS A 287 -4.72 5.32 8.27
N VAL A 288 -4.85 5.46 6.95
CA VAL A 288 -6.12 5.86 6.28
C VAL A 288 -7.23 4.87 6.63
N CYS A 289 -6.98 3.59 6.45
CA CYS A 289 -7.94 2.54 6.78
C CYS A 289 -8.35 2.57 8.26
N GLN A 290 -7.38 2.70 9.17
CA GLN A 290 -7.64 2.73 10.62
C GLN A 290 -8.45 3.97 11.04
N LYS A 291 -8.17 5.14 10.50
CA LYS A 291 -8.96 6.36 10.74
C LYS A 291 -10.43 6.19 10.31
N ASN A 292 -10.66 5.40 9.28
CA ASN A 292 -12.00 5.10 8.77
C ASN A 292 -12.61 3.81 9.36
N GLY A 293 -12.05 3.32 10.46
CA GLY A 293 -12.63 2.27 11.28
C GLY A 293 -12.31 0.84 10.85
N ILE A 294 -11.43 0.65 9.86
CA ILE A 294 -10.93 -0.68 9.49
C ILE A 294 -9.78 -1.05 10.42
N VAL A 295 -9.94 -2.11 11.18
CA VAL A 295 -8.84 -2.70 11.96
C VAL A 295 -8.03 -3.59 11.03
N VAL A 296 -6.97 -3.02 10.45
CA VAL A 296 -6.08 -3.73 9.52
C VAL A 296 -5.13 -4.65 10.28
N ASP A 297 -4.91 -5.88 9.76
CA ASP A 297 -3.82 -6.73 10.25
C ASP A 297 -2.46 -6.16 9.84
N THR A 298 -1.77 -5.55 10.79
CA THR A 298 -0.45 -4.93 10.57
C THR A 298 0.67 -5.93 10.23
N GLN A 299 0.45 -7.24 10.39
CA GLN A 299 1.39 -8.27 9.94
C GLN A 299 1.48 -8.35 8.40
N ASN A 300 0.50 -7.79 7.69
CA ASN A 300 0.42 -7.79 6.23
C ASN A 300 1.33 -6.75 5.53
N ARG A 301 2.18 -6.05 6.27
CA ARG A 301 3.08 -5.00 5.77
C ARG A 301 4.19 -5.47 4.82
N ASN A 302 4.37 -6.76 4.65
CA ASN A 302 5.47 -7.32 3.87
C ASN A 302 5.06 -7.49 2.41
N PRO A 303 5.88 -7.09 1.43
CA PRO A 303 5.55 -7.23 0.01
C PRO A 303 5.47 -8.68 -0.46
N SER A 304 6.12 -9.62 0.25
CA SER A 304 6.03 -11.07 0.00
C SER A 304 4.86 -11.75 0.73
N ARG A 305 3.95 -10.97 1.34
CA ARG A 305 2.83 -11.53 2.11
C ARG A 305 1.93 -12.38 1.22
N LEU A 306 1.39 -13.44 1.81
CA LEU A 306 0.39 -14.30 1.19
C LEU A 306 -1.01 -13.70 1.36
N SER A 307 -1.74 -13.59 0.28
CA SER A 307 -3.18 -13.34 0.21
C SER A 307 -3.91 -14.64 -0.13
N ARG A 308 -5.23 -14.66 -0.02
CA ARG A 308 -6.03 -15.79 -0.49
C ARG A 308 -6.10 -15.81 -2.01
N MET A 309 -5.92 -16.99 -2.57
CA MET A 309 -6.00 -17.22 -4.01
C MET A 309 -7.47 -17.52 -4.39
N PRO A 310 -8.09 -16.80 -5.33
CA PRO A 310 -9.42 -17.16 -5.80
C PRO A 310 -9.41 -18.49 -6.56
N GLY A 311 -10.59 -19.11 -6.73
CA GLY A 311 -10.71 -20.39 -7.44
C GLY A 311 -10.55 -21.62 -6.55
N PHE A 312 -10.48 -21.46 -5.22
CA PHE A 312 -10.33 -22.55 -4.26
C PHE A 312 -11.49 -22.59 -3.24
N VAL A 313 -11.66 -23.73 -2.59
CA VAL A 313 -12.60 -23.89 -1.48
C VAL A 313 -11.84 -23.89 -0.16
N ARG A 314 -12.41 -23.25 0.88
CA ARG A 314 -11.89 -23.26 2.23
C ARG A 314 -13.02 -23.50 3.23
N ASN A 315 -12.97 -24.58 3.99
CA ASN A 315 -14.03 -24.97 4.93
C ASN A 315 -15.43 -24.97 4.28
N GLY A 316 -15.54 -25.46 3.05
CA GLY A 316 -16.80 -25.49 2.30
C GLY A 316 -17.23 -24.14 1.70
N GLN A 317 -16.46 -23.08 1.87
CA GLN A 317 -16.74 -21.74 1.33
C GLN A 317 -15.81 -21.42 0.17
N LYS A 318 -16.30 -20.75 -0.87
CA LYS A 318 -15.48 -20.36 -2.01
C LYS A 318 -14.53 -19.20 -1.66
N GLN A 319 -13.27 -19.33 -2.05
CA GLN A 319 -12.37 -18.20 -2.25
C GLN A 319 -12.61 -17.70 -3.67
N PHE A 320 -13.24 -16.55 -3.84
CA PHE A 320 -13.64 -16.06 -5.16
C PHE A 320 -13.27 -14.61 -5.39
N LEU A 321 -13.09 -14.26 -6.65
CA LEU A 321 -12.79 -12.90 -7.09
C LEU A 321 -14.08 -12.09 -7.10
N VAL A 322 -14.17 -11.08 -6.21
CA VAL A 322 -15.35 -10.21 -6.10
C VAL A 322 -15.35 -9.20 -7.24
N ASP A 323 -14.19 -8.53 -7.45
CA ASP A 323 -14.05 -7.51 -8.49
C ASP A 323 -12.57 -7.27 -8.82
N THR A 324 -12.30 -6.56 -9.93
CA THR A 324 -10.95 -6.16 -10.36
C THR A 324 -10.94 -4.72 -10.85
N ASN A 325 -9.86 -3.97 -10.54
CA ASN A 325 -9.64 -2.59 -10.98
C ASN A 325 -10.80 -1.65 -10.60
N ILE A 326 -11.11 -1.59 -9.33
CA ILE A 326 -12.14 -0.74 -8.72
C ILE A 326 -11.53 0.37 -7.90
#